data_768a72db4e71babcf69229c0edcda0fa
#
_entry.id   768a72db4e71babcf69229c0edcda0fa
#
_cell.length_a   1.000
_cell.length_b   1.000
_cell.length_c   1.000
_cell.angle_alpha   90.00
_cell.angle_beta   90.00
_cell.angle_gamma   90.00
#
_symmetry.space_group_name_H-M   'P 1'
#
loop_
_entity.id
_entity.type
_entity.pdbx_description
1 polymer ?
#
loop_
_entity_poly.entity_id
_entity_poly.type
_entity_poly.pdbx_seq_one_letter_code
_entity_poly.pdbx_strand_id
1 'polypeptide(L)'
;MDFYGFYTGKIFDAYEFLGAHPDKDGTTFRTFAPAASRITVIGEFNDWQEWELNKTYDGNFWECYAKGAKPGMMYKYRIYRQDGSCVEHCDPYGFGMELRPAFASIIRDLSHYKFKDSKWMQKRSVCKDKPLNIYELHFGSFKKPSEKADDWYTYVEMIDILIPYLKENDYNYIEIMPLSEHPCDESWGYQNTGFFSPTARYGTAEELMKFIDACHKNDIGVIMDFVPVHFAVDHYALSDYDGTALYEYPHQDVGVSEWGSCNFMHSRGEVRSFLQSAANYWLSVYHVDGIRMDAISRIIYWQGEPARGVNNNAVDFIREMNRGLKTLHPTVMLSAEDSTSFEGVTKPADQGGLGFDYKWDMGWMNDTLDYFRTAPEYRSRDYHKLTFSMMYYYNDVFLLPLSHDEVVHGKATIAQKMHGEYEEKFPQARAFYMYMYAHPGKKLNFMGNEIGQLREWDEKREQDWDILKYPIHDAFHHFMQKLNHLYMTTPALSAKDYENAGFHWLDCHQEERCIYAFERTDGKERIAAVFNFSDEDQKGYELPVEDAKELEVILASDDETFGGCKKYTKKKVKVTDGKAVLDLSAYSAVYYSIAV
;
A
#
# COMPACT_ATOMS: atom_id res chain seq x y z
N MET A 1 -13.20 28.43 7.56
CA MET A 1 -13.74 27.12 7.10
C MET A 1 -15.07 27.33 6.38
N ASP A 2 -15.34 26.61 5.33
CA ASP A 2 -16.68 26.53 4.72
C ASP A 2 -17.56 25.58 5.54
N PHE A 3 -18.43 26.16 6.40
CA PHE A 3 -19.30 25.38 7.28
C PHE A 3 -20.36 24.59 6.51
N TYR A 4 -20.92 25.16 5.44
CA TYR A 4 -21.86 24.44 4.59
C TYR A 4 -21.20 23.24 3.92
N GLY A 5 -20.01 23.44 3.38
CA GLY A 5 -19.20 22.36 2.83
C GLY A 5 -18.84 21.29 3.85
N PHE A 6 -18.55 21.68 5.09
CA PHE A 6 -18.28 20.74 6.19
C PHE A 6 -19.47 19.82 6.45
N TYR A 7 -20.67 20.38 6.65
CA TYR A 7 -21.89 19.60 6.90
C TYR A 7 -22.37 18.78 5.71
N THR A 8 -21.99 19.17 4.51
CA THR A 8 -22.37 18.45 3.28
C THR A 8 -21.30 17.50 2.75
N GLY A 9 -20.17 17.37 3.45
CA GLY A 9 -19.09 16.45 3.06
C GLY A 9 -18.32 16.88 1.81
N LYS A 10 -18.09 18.20 1.62
CA LYS A 10 -17.48 18.75 0.41
C LYS A 10 -16.14 19.44 0.62
N ILE A 11 -15.65 19.53 1.87
CA ILE A 11 -14.37 20.18 2.15
C ILE A 11 -13.25 19.14 2.36
N PHE A 12 -12.02 19.60 2.14
CA PHE A 12 -10.79 18.81 2.24
C PHE A 12 -9.75 19.47 3.16
N ASP A 13 -10.12 20.54 3.85
CA ASP A 13 -9.24 21.41 4.61
C ASP A 13 -9.76 21.71 6.03
N ALA A 14 -10.64 20.86 6.56
CA ALA A 14 -11.19 21.04 7.91
C ALA A 14 -10.09 21.12 8.98
N TYR A 15 -8.94 20.49 8.77
CA TYR A 15 -7.78 20.54 9.67
C TYR A 15 -7.12 21.93 9.73
N GLU A 16 -7.36 22.82 8.78
CA GLU A 16 -6.87 24.20 8.86
C GLU A 16 -7.65 25.03 9.88
N PHE A 17 -8.82 24.56 10.27
CA PHE A 17 -9.67 25.21 11.26
C PHE A 17 -9.78 24.42 12.56
N LEU A 18 -10.09 23.12 12.50
CA LEU A 18 -10.20 22.22 13.65
C LEU A 18 -8.82 21.74 14.10
N GLY A 19 -8.71 21.41 15.40
CA GLY A 19 -7.45 21.04 16.01
C GLY A 19 -6.80 22.16 16.81
N ALA A 20 -5.53 22.02 17.14
CA ALA A 20 -4.72 22.98 17.90
C ALA A 20 -3.84 23.80 16.96
N HIS A 21 -4.09 25.09 16.89
CA HIS A 21 -3.39 26.04 16.00
C HIS A 21 -2.56 27.04 16.80
N PRO A 22 -1.24 26.83 16.93
CA PRO A 22 -0.36 27.74 17.65
C PRO A 22 -0.11 29.03 16.88
N ASP A 23 0.00 30.12 17.64
CA ASP A 23 0.49 31.41 17.18
C ASP A 23 1.69 31.88 18.05
N LYS A 24 2.08 33.15 17.93
CA LYS A 24 3.20 33.71 18.68
C LYS A 24 2.99 33.67 20.21
N ASP A 25 1.77 33.86 20.67
CA ASP A 25 1.45 34.12 22.07
C ASP A 25 0.71 32.95 22.76
N GLY A 26 0.16 32.02 21.98
CA GLY A 26 -0.62 30.89 22.50
C GLY A 26 -1.09 29.93 21.45
N THR A 27 -2.16 29.20 21.74
CA THR A 27 -2.75 28.22 20.83
C THR A 27 -4.28 28.33 20.85
N THR A 28 -4.89 28.34 19.68
CA THR A 28 -6.34 28.19 19.52
C THR A 28 -6.69 26.72 19.39
N PHE A 29 -7.56 26.22 20.28
CA PHE A 29 -8.10 24.87 20.26
C PHE A 29 -9.53 24.90 19.74
N ARG A 30 -9.85 24.06 18.75
CA ARG A 30 -11.19 23.92 18.18
C ARG A 30 -11.56 22.47 17.99
N THR A 31 -12.78 22.13 18.40
CA THR A 31 -13.34 20.79 18.16
C THR A 31 -14.81 20.86 17.76
N PHE A 32 -15.29 19.84 17.08
CA PHE A 32 -16.68 19.67 16.68
C PHE A 32 -17.33 18.59 17.55
N ALA A 33 -18.32 18.96 18.34
CA ALA A 33 -18.99 18.06 19.29
C ALA A 33 -20.41 18.57 19.59
N PRO A 34 -21.38 18.33 18.70
CA PRO A 34 -22.72 18.92 18.77
C PRO A 34 -23.53 18.47 20.01
N ALA A 35 -23.32 17.23 20.47
CA ALA A 35 -24.07 16.68 21.60
C ALA A 35 -23.39 16.90 22.97
N ALA A 36 -22.18 17.46 23.00
CA ALA A 36 -21.52 17.76 24.28
C ALA A 36 -22.28 18.83 25.07
N SER A 37 -22.39 18.65 26.41
CA SER A 37 -22.99 19.64 27.31
C SER A 37 -21.99 20.72 27.71
N ARG A 38 -20.71 20.35 27.85
CA ARG A 38 -19.58 21.20 28.23
C ARG A 38 -18.29 20.59 27.71
N ILE A 39 -17.33 21.41 27.33
CA ILE A 39 -15.98 20.94 26.96
C ILE A 39 -14.93 21.82 27.63
N THR A 40 -13.90 21.21 28.18
CA THR A 40 -12.70 21.89 28.68
C THR A 40 -11.44 21.32 28.02
N VAL A 41 -10.40 22.15 27.93
CA VAL A 41 -9.06 21.72 27.57
C VAL A 41 -8.18 21.69 28.80
N ILE A 42 -7.44 20.60 28.96
CA ILE A 42 -6.42 20.41 30.00
C ILE A 42 -5.09 20.13 29.33
N GLY A 43 -3.99 20.61 29.90
CA GLY A 43 -2.66 20.38 29.35
C GLY A 43 -1.54 20.96 30.20
N GLU A 44 -0.32 20.82 29.73
CA GLU A 44 0.88 21.31 30.42
C GLU A 44 0.89 22.84 30.57
N PHE A 45 0.21 23.56 29.70
CA PHE A 45 0.12 25.03 29.72
C PHE A 45 -0.78 25.58 30.85
N ASN A 46 -1.56 24.76 31.48
CA ASN A 46 -2.48 25.15 32.56
C ASN A 46 -2.41 24.19 33.77
N ASP A 47 -1.26 23.50 33.95
CA ASP A 47 -1.04 22.51 35.01
C ASP A 47 -2.16 21.44 35.08
N TRP A 48 -2.65 21.03 33.91
CA TRP A 48 -3.75 20.07 33.73
C TRP A 48 -5.06 20.48 34.42
N GLN A 49 -5.27 21.81 34.65
CA GLN A 49 -6.53 22.36 35.13
C GLN A 49 -7.49 22.60 33.97
N GLU A 50 -8.76 22.66 34.26
CA GLU A 50 -9.79 22.88 33.25
C GLU A 50 -9.85 24.33 32.77
N TRP A 51 -9.72 24.55 31.46
CA TRP A 51 -10.06 25.79 30.78
C TRP A 51 -11.24 25.56 29.86
N GLU A 52 -12.32 26.36 30.02
CA GLU A 52 -13.55 26.22 29.26
C GLU A 52 -13.37 26.51 27.78
N LEU A 53 -13.94 25.66 26.93
CA LEU A 53 -14.23 26.00 25.55
C LEU A 53 -15.62 26.61 25.45
N ASN A 54 -15.76 27.61 24.61
CA ASN A 54 -17.03 28.27 24.37
C ASN A 54 -17.64 27.77 23.06
N LYS A 55 -18.96 27.61 23.06
CA LYS A 55 -19.69 27.32 21.81
C LYS A 55 -19.57 28.52 20.88
N THR A 56 -19.34 28.20 19.60
CA THR A 56 -19.15 29.21 18.57
C THR A 56 -19.91 28.83 17.29
N TYR A 57 -20.06 29.77 16.40
CA TYR A 57 -20.80 29.65 15.13
C TYR A 57 -22.27 29.23 15.36
N ASP A 58 -22.63 27.98 15.04
CA ASP A 58 -23.98 27.44 15.20
C ASP A 58 -24.20 26.72 16.56
N GLY A 59 -23.18 26.75 17.43
CA GLY A 59 -23.21 26.09 18.73
C GLY A 59 -22.76 24.62 18.74
N ASN A 60 -22.36 24.07 17.61
CA ASN A 60 -21.83 22.70 17.47
C ASN A 60 -20.30 22.65 17.52
N PHE A 61 -19.67 23.80 17.29
CA PHE A 61 -18.22 23.98 17.40
C PHE A 61 -17.87 24.59 18.75
N TRP A 62 -16.70 24.22 19.25
CA TRP A 62 -16.18 24.67 20.54
C TRP A 62 -14.79 25.25 20.34
N GLU A 63 -14.51 26.40 20.99
CA GLU A 63 -13.25 27.11 20.81
C GLU A 63 -12.73 27.67 22.15
N CYS A 64 -11.41 27.63 22.31
CA CYS A 64 -10.70 28.30 23.40
C CYS A 64 -9.33 28.78 22.89
N TYR A 65 -8.93 29.99 23.29
CA TYR A 65 -7.57 30.49 23.12
C TYR A 65 -6.80 30.35 24.44
N ALA A 66 -5.74 29.55 24.41
CA ALA A 66 -4.89 29.32 25.58
C ALA A 66 -3.57 30.10 25.44
N LYS A 67 -3.50 31.26 26.12
CA LYS A 67 -2.27 32.04 26.14
C LYS A 67 -1.15 31.25 26.82
N GLY A 68 0.02 31.21 26.20
CA GLY A 68 1.19 30.49 26.72
C GLY A 68 1.25 28.99 26.32
N ALA A 69 0.19 28.43 25.73
CA ALA A 69 0.24 27.10 25.15
C ALA A 69 1.12 27.10 23.88
N LYS A 70 2.15 26.26 23.85
CA LYS A 70 3.21 26.28 22.82
C LYS A 70 3.36 24.93 22.13
N PRO A 71 3.92 24.88 20.91
CA PRO A 71 4.31 23.64 20.26
C PRO A 71 5.16 22.75 21.17
N GLY A 72 4.85 21.45 21.18
CA GLY A 72 5.47 20.45 22.05
C GLY A 72 4.70 20.16 23.33
N MET A 73 3.83 21.04 23.79
CA MET A 73 3.02 20.82 24.98
C MET A 73 1.88 19.82 24.70
N MET A 74 1.61 18.98 25.70
CA MET A 74 0.54 17.98 25.68
C MET A 74 -0.78 18.57 26.14
N TYR A 75 -1.88 18.07 25.57
CA TYR A 75 -3.24 18.45 25.95
C TYR A 75 -4.24 17.32 25.69
N LYS A 76 -5.39 17.43 26.37
CA LYS A 76 -6.59 16.60 26.17
C LYS A 76 -7.82 17.46 26.23
N TYR A 77 -8.92 16.98 25.63
CA TYR A 77 -10.25 17.51 25.88
C TYR A 77 -10.94 16.69 26.96
N ARG A 78 -11.63 17.36 27.93
CA ARG A 78 -12.64 16.75 28.80
C ARG A 78 -13.99 17.05 28.21
N ILE A 79 -14.68 16.01 27.76
CA ILE A 79 -16.00 16.14 27.16
C ILE A 79 -17.05 15.68 28.16
N TYR A 80 -17.90 16.62 28.58
CA TYR A 80 -19.04 16.38 29.45
C TYR A 80 -20.25 16.05 28.58
N ARG A 81 -20.85 14.90 28.82
CA ARG A 81 -22.00 14.39 28.10
C ARG A 81 -23.32 14.87 28.71
N GLN A 82 -24.42 14.64 27.99
CA GLN A 82 -25.76 15.04 28.47
C GLN A 82 -26.21 14.26 29.71
N ASP A 83 -25.70 13.07 29.94
CA ASP A 83 -25.95 12.24 31.12
C ASP A 83 -25.12 12.66 32.37
N GLY A 84 -24.29 13.68 32.23
CA GLY A 84 -23.40 14.19 33.27
C GLY A 84 -22.07 13.45 33.41
N SER A 85 -21.82 12.40 32.61
CA SER A 85 -20.51 11.75 32.56
C SER A 85 -19.48 12.64 31.89
N CYS A 86 -18.18 12.40 32.18
CA CYS A 86 -17.05 13.10 31.60
C CYS A 86 -16.02 12.09 31.11
N VAL A 87 -15.54 12.26 29.88
CA VAL A 87 -14.50 11.44 29.30
C VAL A 87 -13.38 12.32 28.79
N GLU A 88 -12.13 11.90 29.05
CA GLU A 88 -10.94 12.53 28.44
C GLU A 88 -10.71 11.95 27.06
N HIS A 89 -10.53 12.84 26.09
CA HIS A 89 -10.28 12.48 24.69
C HIS A 89 -8.99 13.12 24.18
N CYS A 90 -8.30 12.41 23.26
CA CYS A 90 -7.39 13.06 22.35
C CYS A 90 -8.17 13.92 21.35
N ASP A 91 -7.50 14.83 20.67
CA ASP A 91 -8.11 15.68 19.66
C ASP A 91 -8.32 14.88 18.36
N PRO A 92 -9.54 14.78 17.81
CA PRO A 92 -9.79 14.13 16.54
C PRO A 92 -8.95 14.70 15.37
N TYR A 93 -8.62 15.99 15.43
CA TYR A 93 -7.75 16.69 14.48
C TYR A 93 -6.36 16.98 15.05
N GLY A 94 -5.91 16.20 16.03
CA GLY A 94 -4.59 16.37 16.65
C GLY A 94 -3.46 16.04 15.69
N PHE A 95 -2.46 16.94 15.59
CA PHE A 95 -1.32 16.81 14.68
C PHE A 95 -0.12 16.06 15.28
N GLY A 96 -0.22 15.64 16.51
CA GLY A 96 0.74 14.82 17.24
C GLY A 96 0.09 14.18 18.44
N MET A 97 0.55 13.00 18.82
CA MET A 97 0.07 12.26 19.99
C MET A 97 1.25 11.67 20.76
N GLU A 98 0.99 11.37 22.04
CA GLU A 98 1.90 10.57 22.86
C GLU A 98 1.99 9.13 22.35
N LEU A 99 3.13 8.50 22.65
CA LEU A 99 3.29 7.06 22.46
C LEU A 99 2.37 6.30 23.43
N ARG A 100 1.73 5.26 22.91
CA ARG A 100 0.93 4.32 23.69
C ARG A 100 1.64 3.84 24.97
N PRO A 101 0.96 3.57 26.08
CA PRO A 101 -0.50 3.61 26.30
C PRO A 101 -1.05 5.01 26.61
N ALA A 102 -0.19 6.02 26.63
CA ALA A 102 -0.63 7.40 26.79
C ALA A 102 -1.35 7.89 25.51
N PHE A 103 -2.21 8.91 25.64
CA PHE A 103 -3.07 9.33 24.55
C PHE A 103 -3.30 10.85 24.47
N ALA A 104 -2.50 11.65 25.16
CA ALA A 104 -2.61 13.11 25.00
C ALA A 104 -2.23 13.51 23.57
N SER A 105 -2.92 14.50 23.04
CA SER A 105 -2.50 15.17 21.82
C SER A 105 -1.34 16.12 22.11
N ILE A 106 -0.51 16.39 21.12
CA ILE A 106 0.65 17.29 21.24
C ILE A 106 0.47 18.44 20.25
N ILE A 107 0.58 19.67 20.75
CA ILE A 107 0.55 20.87 19.90
C ILE A 107 1.73 20.82 18.94
N ARG A 108 1.47 20.95 17.64
CA ARG A 108 2.49 20.98 16.58
C ARG A 108 2.39 22.24 15.74
N ASP A 109 3.52 22.83 15.43
CA ASP A 109 3.63 23.84 14.39
C ASP A 109 4.22 23.17 13.13
N LEU A 110 3.35 22.88 12.18
CA LEU A 110 3.73 22.20 10.93
C LEU A 110 4.35 23.14 9.89
N SER A 111 4.39 24.45 10.17
CA SER A 111 4.89 25.48 9.25
C SER A 111 6.43 25.59 9.22
N HIS A 112 7.13 25.00 10.18
CA HIS A 112 8.58 25.14 10.34
C HIS A 112 9.38 24.40 9.28
N TYR A 113 8.96 23.19 8.89
CA TYR A 113 9.68 22.43 7.88
C TYR A 113 9.41 22.98 6.48
N LYS A 114 10.48 23.14 5.71
CA LYS A 114 10.43 23.56 4.30
C LYS A 114 11.00 22.46 3.42
N PHE A 115 10.15 21.80 2.67
CA PHE A 115 10.54 20.77 1.72
C PHE A 115 11.51 21.32 0.67
N LYS A 116 12.43 20.48 0.22
CA LYS A 116 13.42 20.77 -0.84
C LYS A 116 13.21 19.89 -2.06
N ASP A 117 12.01 19.40 -2.24
CA ASP A 117 11.57 18.39 -3.21
C ASP A 117 10.92 18.98 -4.49
N SER A 118 11.07 20.26 -4.76
CA SER A 118 10.42 20.94 -5.88
C SER A 118 10.68 20.26 -7.25
N LYS A 119 11.87 19.68 -7.45
CA LYS A 119 12.21 18.93 -8.67
C LYS A 119 11.38 17.65 -8.79
N TRP A 120 11.20 16.95 -7.67
CA TRP A 120 10.36 15.75 -7.61
C TRP A 120 8.90 16.10 -7.88
N MET A 121 8.36 17.09 -7.19
CA MET A 121 6.97 17.52 -7.34
C MET A 121 6.62 17.96 -8.77
N GLN A 122 7.59 18.53 -9.51
CA GLN A 122 7.40 18.90 -10.93
C GLN A 122 7.38 17.71 -11.87
N LYS A 123 8.14 16.64 -11.59
CA LYS A 123 8.21 15.44 -12.44
C LYS A 123 7.25 14.34 -12.04
N ARG A 124 6.73 14.40 -10.80
CA ARG A 124 5.77 13.41 -10.29
C ARG A 124 4.55 13.31 -11.19
N SER A 125 4.18 12.09 -11.52
CA SER A 125 2.98 11.81 -12.34
C SER A 125 2.56 10.36 -12.16
N VAL A 126 1.28 10.10 -12.39
CA VAL A 126 0.77 8.73 -12.52
C VAL A 126 1.05 8.27 -13.95
N CYS A 127 2.24 7.72 -14.18
CA CYS A 127 2.67 7.27 -15.50
C CYS A 127 2.39 5.78 -15.67
N LYS A 128 1.33 5.44 -16.40
CA LYS A 128 0.96 4.05 -16.70
C LYS A 128 1.90 3.39 -17.72
N ASP A 129 2.62 4.19 -18.49
CA ASP A 129 3.59 3.80 -19.51
C ASP A 129 5.04 3.64 -19.00
N LYS A 130 5.25 3.74 -17.68
CA LYS A 130 6.56 3.57 -17.05
C LYS A 130 6.53 2.45 -16.00
N PRO A 131 7.71 1.86 -15.71
CA PRO A 131 7.77 0.87 -14.64
C PRO A 131 7.44 1.50 -13.29
N LEU A 132 6.64 0.78 -12.50
CA LEU A 132 6.34 1.09 -11.12
C LEU A 132 6.63 -0.17 -10.32
N ASN A 133 7.70 -0.13 -9.52
CA ASN A 133 8.16 -1.21 -8.67
C ASN A 133 8.09 -0.75 -7.22
N ILE A 134 7.05 -1.18 -6.52
CA ILE A 134 6.71 -0.72 -5.17
C ILE A 134 7.26 -1.70 -4.14
N TYR A 135 7.97 -1.17 -3.15
CA TYR A 135 8.39 -1.90 -1.97
C TYR A 135 7.44 -1.59 -0.81
N GLU A 136 6.59 -2.53 -0.46
CA GLU A 136 5.71 -2.39 0.69
C GLU A 136 6.47 -2.73 1.97
N LEU A 137 6.32 -1.90 3.00
CA LEU A 137 7.00 -2.13 4.27
C LEU A 137 6.20 -1.69 5.49
N HIS A 138 6.41 -2.41 6.59
CA HIS A 138 6.09 -1.95 7.93
C HIS A 138 7.33 -1.27 8.51
N PHE A 139 7.21 0.03 8.80
CA PHE A 139 8.36 0.88 9.12
C PHE A 139 9.14 0.37 10.35
N GLY A 140 8.43 -0.06 11.39
CA GLY A 140 9.03 -0.48 12.65
C GLY A 140 9.71 -1.86 12.66
N SER A 141 9.52 -2.68 11.61
CA SER A 141 10.07 -4.05 11.54
C SER A 141 10.89 -4.32 10.26
N PHE A 142 11.17 -3.32 9.45
CA PHE A 142 12.14 -3.44 8.37
C PHE A 142 13.53 -3.75 8.95
N LYS A 143 14.03 -2.88 9.84
CA LYS A 143 15.19 -3.09 10.72
C LYS A 143 14.91 -2.56 12.11
N LYS A 144 15.59 -3.10 13.11
CA LYS A 144 15.46 -2.69 14.51
C LYS A 144 16.83 -2.41 15.12
N PRO A 145 16.93 -1.41 16.04
CA PRO A 145 18.17 -1.15 16.78
C PRO A 145 18.54 -2.28 17.75
N SER A 146 17.56 -3.03 18.23
CA SER A 146 17.73 -4.17 19.14
C SER A 146 16.63 -5.20 18.98
N GLU A 147 16.74 -6.33 19.68
CA GLU A 147 15.71 -7.40 19.72
C GLU A 147 14.45 -7.02 20.51
N LYS A 148 14.41 -5.86 21.16
CA LYS A 148 13.24 -5.42 21.93
C LYS A 148 12.10 -5.01 20.98
N ALA A 149 10.89 -5.44 21.29
CA ALA A 149 9.70 -5.13 20.50
C ALA A 149 9.46 -3.62 20.38
N ASP A 150 9.67 -2.87 21.46
CA ASP A 150 9.42 -1.43 21.55
C ASP A 150 10.66 -0.55 21.26
N ASP A 151 11.64 -1.09 20.57
CA ASP A 151 12.82 -0.36 20.15
C ASP A 151 12.83 -0.23 18.63
N TRP A 152 12.70 1.01 18.13
CA TRP A 152 12.57 1.30 16.71
C TRP A 152 13.59 2.34 16.28
N TYR A 153 14.04 2.25 15.03
CA TYR A 153 14.73 3.37 14.40
C TYR A 153 13.76 4.53 14.16
N THR A 154 14.26 5.73 14.30
CA THR A 154 13.51 6.97 14.00
C THR A 154 13.35 7.14 12.49
N TYR A 155 12.40 8.01 12.08
CA TYR A 155 12.24 8.40 10.68
C TYR A 155 13.54 8.89 10.06
N VAL A 156 14.34 9.65 10.81
CA VAL A 156 15.62 10.21 10.31
C VAL A 156 16.70 9.14 10.20
N GLU A 157 16.82 8.24 11.17
CA GLU A 157 17.79 7.13 11.11
C GLU A 157 17.51 6.19 9.96
N MET A 158 16.23 5.98 9.63
CA MET A 158 15.83 5.14 8.49
C MET A 158 16.24 5.70 7.13
N ILE A 159 16.55 6.99 7.02
CA ILE A 159 17.07 7.58 5.77
C ILE A 159 18.32 6.84 5.30
N ASP A 160 19.29 6.65 6.21
CA ASP A 160 20.57 6.03 5.89
C ASP A 160 20.51 4.49 5.83
N ILE A 161 19.42 3.89 6.30
CA ILE A 161 19.20 2.44 6.30
C ILE A 161 18.40 2.00 5.07
N LEU A 162 17.22 2.63 4.85
CA LEU A 162 16.25 2.18 3.86
C LEU A 162 16.56 2.70 2.45
N ILE A 163 16.91 3.98 2.30
CA ILE A 163 17.11 4.59 0.96
C ILE A 163 18.22 3.90 0.16
N PRO A 164 19.42 3.62 0.72
CA PRO A 164 20.44 2.87 0.00
C PRO A 164 19.96 1.49 -0.43
N TYR A 165 19.24 0.77 0.43
CA TYR A 165 18.67 -0.54 0.13
C TYR A 165 17.69 -0.50 -1.05
N LEU A 166 16.78 0.47 -1.06
CA LEU A 166 15.81 0.63 -2.15
C LEU A 166 16.50 0.90 -3.50
N LYS A 167 17.54 1.72 -3.48
CA LYS A 167 18.31 2.03 -4.70
C LYS A 167 19.10 0.83 -5.22
N GLU A 168 19.72 0.07 -4.31
CA GLU A 168 20.45 -1.15 -4.66
C GLU A 168 19.53 -2.22 -5.26
N ASN A 169 18.27 -2.23 -4.85
CA ASN A 169 17.26 -3.19 -5.29
C ASN A 169 16.32 -2.66 -6.39
N ASP A 170 16.59 -1.48 -6.96
CA ASP A 170 15.79 -0.86 -8.04
C ASP A 170 14.28 -0.74 -7.74
N TYR A 171 13.92 -0.39 -6.50
CA TYR A 171 12.57 0.04 -6.16
C TYR A 171 12.46 1.55 -6.33
N ASN A 172 11.44 2.02 -7.05
CA ASN A 172 11.22 3.46 -7.29
C ASN A 172 10.10 4.07 -6.46
N TYR A 173 9.32 3.25 -5.76
CA TYR A 173 8.31 3.68 -4.79
C TYR A 173 8.36 2.79 -3.55
N ILE A 174 8.01 3.38 -2.42
CA ILE A 174 7.66 2.63 -1.21
C ILE A 174 6.17 2.81 -0.92
N GLU A 175 5.55 1.75 -0.40
CA GLU A 175 4.22 1.80 0.20
C GLU A 175 4.38 1.46 1.68
N ILE A 176 4.10 2.44 2.54
CA ILE A 176 4.29 2.29 3.98
C ILE A 176 2.94 1.94 4.61
N MET A 177 2.89 0.82 5.33
CA MET A 177 1.74 0.44 6.15
C MET A 177 1.36 1.60 7.07
N PRO A 178 0.12 1.71 7.57
CA PRO A 178 -0.41 2.95 8.13
C PRO A 178 0.52 3.63 9.14
N LEU A 179 0.86 4.89 8.89
CA LEU A 179 1.69 5.73 9.77
C LEU A 179 0.84 6.59 10.73
N SER A 180 -0.46 6.58 10.61
CA SER A 180 -1.36 7.26 11.56
C SER A 180 -1.25 6.64 12.94
N GLU A 181 -1.37 7.45 14.01
CA GLU A 181 -1.23 6.94 15.37
C GLU A 181 -2.30 5.90 15.73
N HIS A 182 -1.87 4.87 16.43
CA HIS A 182 -2.69 3.72 16.81
C HIS A 182 -2.24 3.11 18.15
N PRO A 183 -3.17 2.56 18.96
CA PRO A 183 -2.84 2.07 20.30
C PRO A 183 -2.23 0.67 20.32
N CYS A 184 -2.55 -0.17 19.35
CA CYS A 184 -2.22 -1.59 19.32
C CYS A 184 -1.21 -1.88 18.20
N ASP A 185 -0.03 -2.41 18.54
CA ASP A 185 1.01 -2.73 17.56
C ASP A 185 0.56 -3.86 16.62
N GLU A 186 -0.19 -4.83 17.17
CA GLU A 186 -0.74 -5.96 16.43
C GLU A 186 -1.82 -5.57 15.41
N SER A 187 -2.30 -4.31 15.46
CA SER A 187 -3.17 -3.78 14.41
C SER A 187 -2.40 -3.29 13.19
N TRP A 188 -1.06 -3.22 13.26
CA TRP A 188 -0.16 -2.76 12.20
C TRP A 188 -0.46 -1.34 11.70
N GLY A 189 -1.21 -0.59 12.51
CA GLY A 189 -1.68 0.75 12.16
C GLY A 189 -3.07 0.81 11.50
N TYR A 190 -3.75 -0.32 11.30
CA TYR A 190 -5.09 -0.33 10.69
C TYR A 190 -6.23 0.04 11.66
N GLN A 191 -5.98 0.12 12.96
CA GLN A 191 -6.95 0.61 13.95
C GLN A 191 -6.49 1.95 14.53
N ASN A 192 -6.77 3.03 13.81
CA ASN A 192 -6.27 4.37 14.11
C ASN A 192 -7.01 5.02 15.26
N THR A 193 -6.28 5.84 16.04
CA THR A 193 -6.80 6.81 17.01
C THR A 193 -6.46 8.25 16.62
N GLY A 194 -5.41 8.46 15.81
CA GLY A 194 -4.96 9.79 15.40
C GLY A 194 -4.78 9.89 13.88
N PHE A 195 -5.84 10.24 13.16
CA PHE A 195 -5.84 10.31 11.68
C PHE A 195 -4.93 11.40 11.10
N PHE A 196 -4.64 12.46 11.87
CA PHE A 196 -3.77 13.57 11.48
C PHE A 196 -2.41 13.52 12.19
N SER A 197 -2.16 12.52 13.01
CA SER A 197 -0.93 12.38 13.78
C SER A 197 -0.08 11.24 13.25
N PRO A 198 1.15 11.50 12.76
CA PRO A 198 2.12 10.44 12.56
C PRO A 198 2.37 9.70 13.86
N THR A 199 2.52 8.38 13.80
CA THR A 199 2.81 7.58 15.00
C THR A 199 4.08 8.05 15.69
N ALA A 200 4.00 8.25 16.99
CA ALA A 200 5.13 8.66 17.84
C ALA A 200 6.21 7.56 17.98
N ARG A 201 5.96 6.34 17.52
CA ARG A 201 6.91 5.22 17.56
C ARG A 201 8.23 5.55 16.89
N TYR A 202 8.18 6.30 15.81
CA TYR A 202 9.33 6.54 14.93
C TYR A 202 9.83 7.99 14.96
N GLY A 203 9.29 8.81 15.85
CA GLY A 203 9.72 10.18 16.02
C GLY A 203 8.62 11.22 15.80
N THR A 204 9.02 12.41 15.37
CA THR A 204 8.14 13.57 15.24
C THR A 204 7.61 13.75 13.81
N ALA A 205 6.58 14.59 13.67
CA ALA A 205 6.04 15.01 12.38
C ALA A 205 7.12 15.60 11.46
N GLU A 206 8.01 16.45 12.00
CA GLU A 206 9.10 17.06 11.23
C GLU A 206 10.11 16.02 10.75
N GLU A 207 10.41 15.01 11.56
CA GLU A 207 11.30 13.92 11.18
C GLU A 207 10.71 13.08 10.03
N LEU A 208 9.39 12.83 10.03
CA LEU A 208 8.72 12.18 8.90
C LEU A 208 8.80 13.04 7.63
N MET A 209 8.62 14.37 7.74
CA MET A 209 8.80 15.27 6.59
C MET A 209 10.23 15.21 6.04
N LYS A 210 11.24 15.15 6.91
CA LYS A 210 12.64 14.97 6.51
C LYS A 210 12.89 13.65 5.79
N PHE A 211 12.27 12.57 6.27
CA PHE A 211 12.35 11.25 5.62
C PHE A 211 11.76 11.27 4.22
N ILE A 212 10.55 11.83 4.05
CA ILE A 212 9.89 11.92 2.74
C ILE A 212 10.70 12.81 1.79
N ASP A 213 11.18 13.97 2.24
CA ASP A 213 12.05 14.86 1.45
C ASP A 213 13.34 14.15 1.00
N ALA A 214 13.91 13.28 1.85
CA ALA A 214 15.06 12.46 1.50
C ALA A 214 14.73 11.39 0.45
N CYS A 215 13.55 10.75 0.53
CA CYS A 215 13.07 9.84 -0.50
C CYS A 215 12.97 10.56 -1.86
N HIS A 216 12.33 11.72 -1.90
CA HIS A 216 12.17 12.54 -3.11
C HIS A 216 13.51 12.97 -3.73
N LYS A 217 14.49 13.34 -2.91
CA LYS A 217 15.86 13.66 -3.38
C LYS A 217 16.57 12.49 -4.03
N ASN A 218 16.17 11.27 -3.69
CA ASN A 218 16.71 10.03 -4.23
C ASN A 218 15.83 9.41 -5.30
N ASP A 219 14.84 10.15 -5.82
CA ASP A 219 13.92 9.70 -6.85
C ASP A 219 13.04 8.52 -6.44
N ILE A 220 12.68 8.46 -5.16
CA ILE A 220 11.80 7.46 -4.57
C ILE A 220 10.50 8.13 -4.16
N GLY A 221 9.38 7.65 -4.70
CA GLY A 221 8.03 8.08 -4.30
C GLY A 221 7.56 7.38 -3.02
N VAL A 222 6.66 8.02 -2.29
CA VAL A 222 6.12 7.52 -1.03
C VAL A 222 4.60 7.40 -1.13
N ILE A 223 4.08 6.19 -1.01
CA ILE A 223 2.66 5.89 -0.89
C ILE A 223 2.38 5.60 0.58
N MET A 224 1.30 6.14 1.10
CA MET A 224 0.84 5.86 2.46
C MET A 224 -0.42 5.00 2.41
N ASP A 225 -0.47 3.99 3.26
CA ASP A 225 -1.68 3.21 3.50
C ASP A 225 -2.66 4.03 4.35
N PHE A 226 -3.90 4.14 3.91
CA PHE A 226 -4.94 4.95 4.51
C PHE A 226 -6.20 4.12 4.77
N VAL A 227 -6.78 4.25 5.95
CA VAL A 227 -7.89 3.42 6.42
C VAL A 227 -9.18 4.23 6.53
N PRO A 228 -9.94 4.43 5.43
CA PRO A 228 -11.20 5.19 5.47
C PRO A 228 -12.41 4.36 5.91
N VAL A 229 -12.20 3.10 6.28
CA VAL A 229 -13.28 2.12 6.59
C VAL A 229 -13.72 2.21 8.03
N HIS A 230 -12.76 2.17 8.96
CA HIS A 230 -13.02 2.01 10.40
C HIS A 230 -11.93 2.67 11.26
N PHE A 231 -12.16 2.71 12.56
CA PHE A 231 -11.24 3.25 13.55
C PHE A 231 -11.29 2.44 14.86
N ALA A 232 -10.29 2.65 15.74
CA ALA A 232 -10.17 1.96 17.01
C ALA A 232 -11.33 2.26 17.95
N VAL A 233 -11.73 1.27 18.73
CA VAL A 233 -12.82 1.37 19.73
C VAL A 233 -12.43 2.09 21.01
N ASP A 234 -11.18 2.53 21.14
CA ASP A 234 -10.65 3.16 22.34
C ASP A 234 -11.46 4.39 22.73
N HIS A 235 -11.95 4.40 23.97
CA HIS A 235 -12.90 5.39 24.49
C HIS A 235 -12.37 6.84 24.50
N TYR A 236 -11.07 7.01 24.39
CA TYR A 236 -10.42 8.33 24.36
C TYR A 236 -10.26 8.89 22.95
N ALA A 237 -10.59 8.11 21.90
CA ALA A 237 -10.48 8.52 20.50
C ALA A 237 -11.85 8.93 19.92
N LEU A 238 -12.21 8.43 18.74
CA LEU A 238 -13.41 8.87 18.02
C LEU A 238 -14.69 8.21 18.50
N SER A 239 -14.61 7.00 19.10
CA SER A 239 -15.79 6.25 19.54
C SER A 239 -16.57 7.02 20.59
N ASP A 240 -17.89 7.19 20.38
CA ASP A 240 -18.78 7.95 21.26
C ASP A 240 -18.22 9.33 21.65
N TYR A 241 -17.58 10.03 20.74
CA TYR A 241 -16.77 11.21 21.03
C TYR A 241 -17.49 12.27 21.87
N ASP A 242 -18.70 12.66 21.49
CA ASP A 242 -19.51 13.63 22.21
C ASP A 242 -20.63 13.00 23.07
N GLY A 243 -20.56 11.70 23.30
CA GLY A 243 -21.59 10.91 23.96
C GLY A 243 -22.63 10.34 23.02
N THR A 244 -22.42 10.50 21.72
CA THR A 244 -23.25 9.90 20.65
C THR A 244 -22.34 9.22 19.61
N ALA A 245 -22.95 8.42 18.75
CA ALA A 245 -22.25 7.85 17.58
C ALA A 245 -22.00 8.97 16.54
N LEU A 246 -21.02 9.84 16.81
CA LEU A 246 -20.73 11.01 15.97
C LEU A 246 -20.02 10.62 14.65
N TYR A 247 -19.04 9.73 14.73
CA TYR A 247 -18.24 9.29 13.59
C TYR A 247 -18.70 7.93 13.05
N GLU A 248 -19.19 7.06 13.92
CA GLU A 248 -19.59 5.70 13.62
C GLU A 248 -21.08 5.54 13.33
N TYR A 249 -21.43 4.40 12.73
CA TYR A 249 -22.84 3.97 12.64
C TYR A 249 -23.37 3.62 14.03
N PRO A 250 -24.59 4.06 14.41
CA PRO A 250 -25.14 3.85 15.75
C PRO A 250 -25.63 2.41 15.99
N HIS A 251 -25.81 1.62 14.94
CA HIS A 251 -26.32 0.24 15.03
C HIS A 251 -25.18 -0.76 14.90
N GLN A 252 -25.06 -1.68 15.86
CA GLN A 252 -23.99 -2.69 15.88
C GLN A 252 -23.90 -3.53 14.61
N ASP A 253 -25.03 -3.86 13.99
CA ASP A 253 -25.07 -4.66 12.75
C ASP A 253 -24.22 -4.09 11.60
N VAL A 254 -24.08 -2.77 11.55
CA VAL A 254 -23.27 -2.06 10.53
C VAL A 254 -22.15 -1.23 11.12
N GLY A 255 -22.20 -0.97 12.44
CA GLY A 255 -21.27 -0.09 13.15
C GLY A 255 -20.04 -0.80 13.67
N VAL A 256 -20.05 -2.13 13.81
CA VAL A 256 -18.92 -2.91 14.29
C VAL A 256 -18.36 -3.74 13.13
N SER A 257 -17.05 -3.61 12.89
CA SER A 257 -16.36 -4.40 11.87
C SER A 257 -16.11 -5.85 12.33
N GLU A 258 -15.74 -6.72 11.43
CA GLU A 258 -15.31 -8.09 11.76
C GLU A 258 -14.06 -8.13 12.65
N TRP A 259 -13.26 -7.06 12.64
CA TRP A 259 -12.06 -6.89 13.47
C TRP A 259 -12.35 -6.25 14.83
N GLY A 260 -13.63 -6.03 15.18
CA GLY A 260 -14.04 -5.41 16.43
C GLY A 260 -13.81 -3.90 16.53
N SER A 261 -13.58 -3.22 15.41
CA SER A 261 -13.41 -1.76 15.32
C SER A 261 -14.73 -1.07 14.94
N CYS A 262 -14.79 0.27 15.03
CA CYS A 262 -15.96 1.06 14.66
C CYS A 262 -15.94 1.45 13.19
N ASN A 263 -17.00 1.15 12.44
CA ASN A 263 -17.15 1.56 11.04
C ASN A 263 -17.60 3.01 10.93
N PHE A 264 -16.92 3.80 10.09
CA PHE A 264 -17.32 5.18 9.79
C PHE A 264 -18.70 5.27 9.15
N MET A 265 -19.49 6.26 9.55
CA MET A 265 -20.80 6.56 8.95
C MET A 265 -20.63 7.44 7.70
N HIS A 266 -20.31 6.84 6.56
CA HIS A 266 -20.01 7.54 5.30
C HIS A 266 -21.19 8.34 4.71
N SER A 267 -22.39 8.20 5.24
CA SER A 267 -23.55 9.02 4.85
C SER A 267 -23.58 10.40 5.55
N ARG A 268 -22.78 10.60 6.60
CA ARG A 268 -22.73 11.86 7.36
C ARG A 268 -21.69 12.80 6.75
N GLY A 269 -22.09 14.04 6.47
CA GLY A 269 -21.25 15.02 5.80
C GLY A 269 -19.98 15.37 6.59
N GLU A 270 -20.11 15.52 7.90
CA GLU A 270 -18.97 15.83 8.79
C GLU A 270 -17.93 14.70 8.81
N VAL A 271 -18.38 13.44 8.72
CA VAL A 271 -17.49 12.27 8.63
C VAL A 271 -16.79 12.23 7.28
N ARG A 272 -17.51 12.53 6.19
CA ARG A 272 -16.90 12.68 4.86
C ARG A 272 -15.84 13.77 4.87
N SER A 273 -16.15 14.95 5.41
CA SER A 273 -15.21 16.06 5.52
C SER A 273 -13.99 15.71 6.37
N PHE A 274 -14.17 14.96 7.46
CA PHE A 274 -13.08 14.45 8.28
C PHE A 274 -12.12 13.55 7.49
N LEU A 275 -12.64 12.53 6.82
CA LEU A 275 -11.83 11.57 6.05
C LEU A 275 -11.16 12.21 4.83
N GLN A 276 -11.89 13.04 4.09
CA GLN A 276 -11.35 13.80 2.97
C GLN A 276 -10.24 14.76 3.40
N SER A 277 -10.44 15.44 4.53
CA SER A 277 -9.42 16.34 5.11
C SER A 277 -8.20 15.57 5.60
N ALA A 278 -8.37 14.38 6.19
CA ALA A 278 -7.26 13.54 6.60
C ALA A 278 -6.42 13.08 5.39
N ALA A 279 -7.06 12.59 4.34
CA ALA A 279 -6.36 12.21 3.11
C ALA A 279 -5.62 13.40 2.47
N ASN A 280 -6.28 14.55 2.35
CA ASN A 280 -5.64 15.77 1.83
C ASN A 280 -4.49 16.26 2.72
N TYR A 281 -4.60 16.15 4.03
CA TYR A 281 -3.56 16.51 4.97
C TYR A 281 -2.24 15.76 4.72
N TRP A 282 -2.31 14.44 4.54
CA TRP A 282 -1.12 13.64 4.22
C TRP A 282 -0.49 14.02 2.88
N LEU A 283 -1.32 14.34 1.88
CA LEU A 283 -0.84 14.77 0.56
C LEU A 283 -0.25 16.19 0.57
N SER A 284 -0.89 17.12 1.29
CA SER A 284 -0.51 18.55 1.30
C SER A 284 0.60 18.87 2.28
N VAL A 285 0.57 18.28 3.49
CA VAL A 285 1.48 18.63 4.58
C VAL A 285 2.72 17.77 4.57
N TYR A 286 2.58 16.47 4.27
CA TYR A 286 3.71 15.53 4.23
C TYR A 286 4.24 15.26 2.83
N HIS A 287 3.61 15.78 1.79
CA HIS A 287 3.99 15.55 0.40
C HIS A 287 4.03 14.07 -0.02
N VAL A 288 3.23 13.20 0.61
CA VAL A 288 3.16 11.82 0.11
C VAL A 288 2.66 11.80 -1.34
N ASP A 289 3.11 10.84 -2.12
CA ASP A 289 2.91 10.78 -3.57
C ASP A 289 1.68 9.99 -3.97
N GLY A 290 1.15 9.25 -3.02
CA GLY A 290 -0.04 8.45 -3.25
C GLY A 290 -0.65 7.93 -1.96
N ILE A 291 -1.88 7.45 -2.10
CA ILE A 291 -2.64 6.82 -1.03
C ILE A 291 -3.14 5.47 -1.54
N ARG A 292 -2.84 4.42 -0.80
CA ARG A 292 -3.52 3.14 -0.94
C ARG A 292 -4.67 3.13 0.06
N MET A 293 -5.88 2.89 -0.41
CA MET A 293 -7.06 2.79 0.44
C MET A 293 -7.33 1.34 0.79
N ASP A 294 -7.23 1.06 2.08
CA ASP A 294 -7.43 -0.24 2.69
C ASP A 294 -8.88 -0.71 2.57
N ALA A 295 -9.07 -1.99 2.24
CA ALA A 295 -10.33 -2.75 2.33
C ALA A 295 -11.57 -2.00 1.82
N ILE A 296 -11.50 -1.33 0.66
CA ILE A 296 -12.64 -0.55 0.14
C ILE A 296 -13.88 -1.39 -0.16
N SER A 297 -13.74 -2.70 -0.29
CA SER A 297 -14.87 -3.63 -0.36
C SER A 297 -15.83 -3.47 0.83
N ARG A 298 -15.29 -3.13 2.02
CA ARG A 298 -16.06 -2.89 3.25
C ARG A 298 -16.82 -1.57 3.23
N ILE A 299 -16.42 -0.66 2.36
CA ILE A 299 -17.14 0.59 2.10
C ILE A 299 -18.19 0.38 1.00
N ILE A 300 -17.82 -0.32 -0.07
CA ILE A 300 -18.68 -0.56 -1.24
C ILE A 300 -19.91 -1.37 -0.85
N TYR A 301 -19.71 -2.47 -0.13
CA TYR A 301 -20.80 -3.36 0.30
C TYR A 301 -20.99 -3.28 1.82
N TRP A 302 -22.24 -3.41 2.27
CA TRP A 302 -22.51 -3.48 3.69
C TRP A 302 -21.73 -4.64 4.33
N GLN A 303 -20.85 -4.32 5.29
CA GLN A 303 -19.92 -5.26 5.94
C GLN A 303 -18.99 -6.01 4.96
N GLY A 304 -18.78 -5.46 3.76
CA GLY A 304 -17.96 -6.07 2.72
C GLY A 304 -18.59 -7.28 2.02
N GLU A 305 -19.88 -7.55 2.28
CA GLU A 305 -20.60 -8.69 1.74
C GLU A 305 -21.48 -8.29 0.56
N PRO A 306 -21.18 -8.70 -0.68
CA PRO A 306 -22.00 -8.39 -1.85
C PRO A 306 -23.48 -8.79 -1.68
N ALA A 307 -23.76 -9.88 -0.96
CA ALA A 307 -25.12 -10.34 -0.68
C ALA A 307 -25.95 -9.37 0.17
N ARG A 308 -25.30 -8.51 0.95
CA ARG A 308 -25.96 -7.45 1.74
C ARG A 308 -26.26 -6.18 0.94
N GLY A 309 -25.80 -6.13 -0.30
CA GLY A 309 -26.03 -5.03 -1.24
C GLY A 309 -25.02 -3.88 -1.09
N VAL A 310 -25.06 -2.98 -2.08
CA VAL A 310 -24.15 -1.82 -2.18
C VAL A 310 -24.58 -0.72 -1.21
N ASN A 311 -23.61 -0.18 -0.47
CA ASN A 311 -23.76 1.04 0.32
C ASN A 311 -23.56 2.27 -0.59
N ASN A 312 -24.64 2.72 -1.23
CA ASN A 312 -24.58 3.81 -2.20
C ASN A 312 -24.01 5.11 -1.63
N ASN A 313 -24.30 5.43 -0.35
CA ASN A 313 -23.76 6.62 0.29
C ASN A 313 -22.24 6.55 0.43
N ALA A 314 -21.71 5.39 0.73
CA ALA A 314 -20.27 5.17 0.88
C ALA A 314 -19.58 5.12 -0.48
N VAL A 315 -20.21 4.55 -1.50
CA VAL A 315 -19.72 4.61 -2.90
C VAL A 315 -19.65 6.06 -3.39
N ASP A 316 -20.67 6.87 -3.12
CA ASP A 316 -20.67 8.30 -3.45
C ASP A 316 -19.56 9.05 -2.69
N PHE A 317 -19.33 8.71 -1.42
CA PHE A 317 -18.21 9.26 -0.66
C PHE A 317 -16.86 8.97 -1.33
N ILE A 318 -16.59 7.72 -1.73
CA ILE A 318 -15.33 7.37 -2.42
C ILE A 318 -15.16 8.20 -3.70
N ARG A 319 -16.21 8.31 -4.52
CA ARG A 319 -16.17 9.10 -5.77
C ARG A 319 -15.86 10.56 -5.52
N GLU A 320 -16.53 11.19 -4.55
CA GLU A 320 -16.32 12.59 -4.20
C GLU A 320 -14.91 12.82 -3.63
N MET A 321 -14.46 11.91 -2.77
CA MET A 321 -13.11 11.99 -2.20
C MET A 321 -12.06 11.89 -3.30
N ASN A 322 -12.11 10.88 -4.16
CA ASN A 322 -11.13 10.69 -5.23
C ASN A 322 -11.16 11.85 -6.24
N ARG A 323 -12.34 12.31 -6.64
CA ARG A 323 -12.50 13.49 -7.51
C ARG A 323 -11.86 14.73 -6.90
N GLY A 324 -12.13 15.01 -5.62
CA GLY A 324 -11.58 16.14 -4.90
C GLY A 324 -10.06 16.06 -4.74
N LEU A 325 -9.54 14.90 -4.32
CA LEU A 325 -8.09 14.67 -4.20
C LEU A 325 -7.37 14.83 -5.54
N LYS A 326 -7.92 14.31 -6.63
CA LYS A 326 -7.32 14.46 -7.98
C LYS A 326 -7.43 15.90 -8.50
N THR A 327 -8.42 16.66 -8.06
CA THR A 327 -8.55 18.10 -8.40
C THR A 327 -7.48 18.91 -7.67
N LEU A 328 -7.28 18.64 -6.38
CA LEU A 328 -6.27 19.33 -5.56
C LEU A 328 -4.83 18.88 -5.90
N HIS A 329 -4.67 17.61 -6.20
CA HIS A 329 -3.39 16.94 -6.44
C HIS A 329 -3.42 16.09 -7.72
N PRO A 330 -3.38 16.68 -8.92
CA PRO A 330 -3.55 15.93 -10.18
C PRO A 330 -2.50 14.82 -10.41
N THR A 331 -1.36 14.92 -9.76
CA THR A 331 -0.21 14.03 -9.98
C THR A 331 -0.05 12.93 -8.93
N VAL A 332 -0.92 12.88 -7.89
CA VAL A 332 -0.88 11.82 -6.87
C VAL A 332 -1.49 10.53 -7.39
N MET A 333 -1.06 9.42 -6.82
CA MET A 333 -1.55 8.09 -7.09
C MET A 333 -2.62 7.69 -6.07
N LEU A 334 -3.76 7.20 -6.55
CA LEU A 334 -4.81 6.62 -5.71
C LEU A 334 -4.93 5.14 -6.06
N SER A 335 -4.63 4.27 -5.10
CA SER A 335 -4.69 2.82 -5.26
C SER A 335 -5.75 2.22 -4.36
N ALA A 336 -6.46 1.21 -4.85
CA ALA A 336 -7.54 0.54 -4.14
C ALA A 336 -7.16 -0.91 -3.82
N GLU A 337 -7.38 -1.31 -2.58
CA GLU A 337 -7.51 -2.72 -2.25
C GLU A 337 -8.99 -3.11 -2.28
N ASP A 338 -9.37 -3.90 -3.28
CA ASP A 338 -10.71 -4.46 -3.41
C ASP A 338 -10.65 -5.90 -3.89
N SER A 339 -11.19 -6.80 -3.10
CA SER A 339 -11.26 -8.24 -3.40
C SER A 339 -12.55 -8.66 -4.10
N THR A 340 -13.41 -7.70 -4.45
CA THR A 340 -14.72 -7.98 -5.04
C THR A 340 -14.73 -7.78 -6.56
N SER A 341 -15.80 -8.22 -7.19
CA SER A 341 -16.06 -7.99 -8.61
C SER A 341 -16.79 -6.67 -8.90
N PHE A 342 -16.69 -5.68 -8.00
CA PHE A 342 -17.29 -4.37 -8.26
C PHE A 342 -16.66 -3.73 -9.49
N GLU A 343 -17.49 -3.35 -10.44
CA GLU A 343 -17.05 -2.86 -11.75
C GLU A 343 -16.65 -1.37 -11.70
N GLY A 344 -15.58 -1.04 -12.41
CA GLY A 344 -15.17 0.35 -12.64
C GLY A 344 -14.49 1.01 -11.44
N VAL A 345 -13.77 0.25 -10.62
CA VAL A 345 -12.96 0.79 -9.52
C VAL A 345 -11.97 1.84 -10.05
N THR A 346 -11.31 1.56 -11.17
CA THR A 346 -10.35 2.47 -11.80
C THR A 346 -10.93 3.33 -12.93
N LYS A 347 -12.20 3.18 -13.23
CA LYS A 347 -12.87 4.04 -14.19
C LYS A 347 -13.00 5.47 -13.62
N PRO A 348 -12.84 6.53 -14.42
CA PRO A 348 -13.01 7.90 -13.95
C PRO A 348 -14.34 8.16 -13.26
N ALA A 349 -14.32 8.96 -12.20
CA ALA A 349 -15.49 9.23 -11.37
C ALA A 349 -16.62 9.95 -12.12
N ASP A 350 -16.27 10.80 -13.10
CA ASP A 350 -17.21 11.49 -13.99
C ASP A 350 -17.87 10.57 -15.03
N GLN A 351 -17.32 9.37 -15.21
CA GLN A 351 -17.87 8.31 -16.05
C GLN A 351 -18.56 7.20 -15.24
N GLY A 352 -18.84 7.46 -13.96
CA GLY A 352 -19.55 6.55 -13.07
C GLY A 352 -18.66 5.53 -12.35
N GLY A 353 -17.34 5.60 -12.50
CA GLY A 353 -16.38 4.78 -11.76
C GLY A 353 -16.08 5.33 -10.36
N LEU A 354 -15.13 4.71 -9.65
CA LEU A 354 -14.68 5.17 -8.33
C LEU A 354 -13.50 6.15 -8.41
N GLY A 355 -12.80 6.24 -9.56
CA GLY A 355 -11.75 7.22 -9.81
C GLY A 355 -10.38 6.88 -9.22
N PHE A 356 -10.11 5.62 -8.91
CA PHE A 356 -8.76 5.18 -8.56
C PHE A 356 -7.85 5.10 -9.79
N ASP A 357 -6.56 5.26 -9.59
CA ASP A 357 -5.56 5.08 -10.65
C ASP A 357 -5.19 3.60 -10.82
N TYR A 358 -5.18 2.83 -9.73
CA TYR A 358 -4.86 1.40 -9.70
C TYR A 358 -5.80 0.63 -8.76
N LYS A 359 -5.97 -0.64 -9.08
CA LYS A 359 -6.61 -1.65 -8.23
C LYS A 359 -5.64 -2.82 -8.03
N TRP A 360 -5.49 -3.30 -6.80
CA TRP A 360 -4.75 -4.54 -6.53
C TRP A 360 -5.45 -5.71 -7.21
N ASP A 361 -4.70 -6.51 -8.00
CA ASP A 361 -5.24 -7.73 -8.61
C ASP A 361 -5.20 -8.90 -7.63
N MET A 362 -6.16 -8.92 -6.72
CA MET A 362 -6.29 -9.99 -5.72
C MET A 362 -6.65 -11.33 -6.38
N GLY A 363 -7.32 -11.32 -7.52
CA GLY A 363 -7.64 -12.53 -8.30
C GLY A 363 -6.36 -13.18 -8.85
N TRP A 364 -5.53 -12.42 -9.56
CA TRP A 364 -4.23 -12.88 -10.03
C TRP A 364 -3.37 -13.43 -8.89
N MET A 365 -3.32 -12.69 -7.78
CA MET A 365 -2.51 -13.09 -6.63
C MET A 365 -2.96 -14.43 -6.08
N ASN A 366 -4.26 -14.59 -5.78
CA ASN A 366 -4.80 -15.82 -5.21
C ASN A 366 -4.62 -17.02 -6.15
N ASP A 367 -4.97 -16.88 -7.43
CA ASP A 367 -4.85 -17.95 -8.42
C ASP A 367 -3.40 -18.38 -8.63
N THR A 368 -2.49 -17.41 -8.71
CA THR A 368 -1.07 -17.68 -8.92
C THR A 368 -0.44 -18.36 -7.71
N LEU A 369 -0.69 -17.86 -6.49
CA LEU A 369 -0.15 -18.48 -5.28
C LEU A 369 -0.73 -19.88 -5.05
N ASP A 370 -1.99 -20.10 -5.35
CA ASP A 370 -2.62 -21.40 -5.22
C ASP A 370 -2.04 -22.41 -6.24
N TYR A 371 -1.79 -21.97 -7.48
CA TYR A 371 -1.11 -22.79 -8.47
C TYR A 371 0.26 -23.27 -7.99
N PHE A 372 1.09 -22.39 -7.42
CA PHE A 372 2.45 -22.76 -6.97
C PHE A 372 2.47 -23.60 -5.69
N ARG A 373 1.41 -23.57 -4.88
CA ARG A 373 1.21 -24.49 -3.76
C ARG A 373 0.88 -25.90 -4.23
N THR A 374 0.26 -26.03 -5.40
CA THR A 374 -0.13 -27.32 -5.96
C THR A 374 1.10 -28.15 -6.29
N ALA A 375 1.11 -29.42 -5.89
CA ALA A 375 2.17 -30.35 -6.25
C ALA A 375 2.27 -30.49 -7.78
N PRO A 376 3.50 -30.59 -8.34
CA PRO A 376 3.73 -30.54 -9.78
C PRO A 376 2.89 -31.52 -10.59
N GLU A 377 2.67 -32.73 -10.09
CA GLU A 377 1.86 -33.77 -10.75
C GLU A 377 0.38 -33.41 -10.90
N TYR A 378 -0.10 -32.37 -10.18
CA TYR A 378 -1.48 -31.88 -10.29
C TYR A 378 -1.59 -30.53 -11.01
N ARG A 379 -0.50 -29.87 -11.34
CA ARG A 379 -0.50 -28.52 -11.96
C ARG A 379 -1.18 -28.49 -13.32
N SER A 380 -1.15 -29.59 -14.06
CA SER A 380 -1.87 -29.71 -15.33
C SER A 380 -3.37 -29.43 -15.20
N ARG A 381 -3.99 -29.82 -14.06
CA ARG A 381 -5.41 -29.56 -13.79
C ARG A 381 -5.69 -28.10 -13.47
N ASP A 382 -4.70 -27.42 -12.90
CA ASP A 382 -4.77 -26.02 -12.47
C ASP A 382 -4.15 -25.06 -13.47
N TYR A 383 -3.77 -25.57 -14.65
CA TYR A 383 -3.06 -24.81 -15.70
C TYR A 383 -3.71 -23.44 -15.98
N HIS A 384 -5.01 -23.40 -16.11
CA HIS A 384 -5.73 -22.18 -16.46
C HIS A 384 -5.87 -21.16 -15.33
N LYS A 385 -5.48 -21.45 -14.09
CA LYS A 385 -5.35 -20.43 -13.03
C LYS A 385 -4.38 -19.33 -13.44
N LEU A 386 -3.29 -19.66 -14.13
CA LEU A 386 -2.31 -18.68 -14.58
C LEU A 386 -2.72 -17.93 -15.87
N THR A 387 -3.66 -18.45 -16.64
CA THR A 387 -4.14 -17.77 -17.86
C THR A 387 -5.41 -16.97 -17.60
N PHE A 388 -6.13 -17.26 -16.52
CA PHE A 388 -7.46 -16.70 -16.24
C PHE A 388 -7.44 -15.20 -16.01
N SER A 389 -6.41 -14.65 -15.37
CA SER A 389 -6.28 -13.22 -15.11
C SER A 389 -6.41 -12.38 -16.40
N MET A 390 -5.87 -12.86 -17.52
CA MET A 390 -5.96 -12.16 -18.80
C MET A 390 -7.38 -12.07 -19.37
N MET A 391 -8.34 -12.83 -18.85
CA MET A 391 -9.74 -12.76 -19.27
C MET A 391 -10.44 -11.50 -18.75
N TYR A 392 -9.99 -10.95 -17.62
CA TYR A 392 -10.56 -9.76 -16.99
C TYR A 392 -9.58 -8.60 -16.85
N TYR A 393 -8.30 -8.81 -17.16
CA TYR A 393 -7.21 -7.88 -16.87
C TYR A 393 -7.47 -6.44 -17.36
N TYR A 394 -8.10 -6.28 -18.51
CA TYR A 394 -8.39 -4.97 -19.10
C TYR A 394 -9.69 -4.32 -18.60
N ASN A 395 -10.38 -4.91 -17.63
CA ASN A 395 -11.58 -4.32 -17.02
C ASN A 395 -11.25 -3.20 -16.03
N ASP A 396 -10.08 -3.27 -15.39
CA ASP A 396 -9.54 -2.27 -14.48
C ASP A 396 -8.04 -2.04 -14.76
N VAL A 397 -7.43 -1.06 -14.12
CA VAL A 397 -5.99 -0.78 -14.17
C VAL A 397 -5.34 -1.50 -12.99
N PHE A 398 -4.88 -2.72 -13.22
CA PHE A 398 -4.40 -3.58 -12.16
C PHE A 398 -2.94 -3.35 -11.80
N LEU A 399 -2.65 -3.55 -10.50
CA LEU A 399 -1.35 -3.65 -9.89
C LEU A 399 -1.25 -5.04 -9.25
N LEU A 400 -0.12 -5.73 -9.45
CA LEU A 400 0.09 -7.10 -8.95
C LEU A 400 0.67 -7.07 -7.54
N PRO A 401 -0.11 -7.43 -6.50
CA PRO A 401 0.36 -7.35 -5.11
C PRO A 401 0.89 -8.70 -4.62
N LEU A 402 2.05 -8.66 -3.96
CA LEU A 402 2.50 -9.67 -3.01
C LEU A 402 2.68 -8.98 -1.66
N SER A 403 1.56 -8.66 -1.01
CA SER A 403 1.48 -7.79 0.15
C SER A 403 1.77 -8.49 1.47
N HIS A 404 1.83 -7.71 2.56
CA HIS A 404 2.00 -8.19 3.93
C HIS A 404 0.98 -9.25 4.32
N ASP A 405 -0.27 -9.13 3.87
CA ASP A 405 -1.36 -10.05 4.20
C ASP A 405 -1.10 -11.49 3.76
N GLU A 406 -0.25 -11.68 2.74
CA GLU A 406 0.05 -13.00 2.21
C GLU A 406 1.14 -13.75 2.97
N VAL A 407 1.81 -13.11 3.94
CA VAL A 407 2.95 -13.68 4.65
C VAL A 407 2.78 -13.72 6.17
N VAL A 408 1.53 -13.77 6.63
CA VAL A 408 1.13 -13.77 8.05
C VAL A 408 0.03 -14.78 8.33
N HIS A 409 -0.27 -14.98 9.59
CA HIS A 409 -1.45 -15.74 10.09
C HIS A 409 -1.52 -17.19 9.60
N GLY A 410 -0.38 -17.86 9.47
CA GLY A 410 -0.31 -19.26 9.03
C GLY A 410 -0.46 -19.45 7.53
N LYS A 411 -0.39 -18.36 6.73
CA LYS A 411 -0.44 -18.43 5.26
C LYS A 411 0.88 -18.89 4.63
N ALA A 412 1.97 -18.94 5.38
CA ALA A 412 3.37 -19.14 4.96
C ALA A 412 3.93 -17.97 4.12
N THR A 413 5.25 -17.83 4.05
CA THR A 413 5.89 -16.81 3.20
C THR A 413 5.80 -17.18 1.71
N ILE A 414 6.12 -16.24 0.82
CA ILE A 414 6.08 -16.51 -0.63
C ILE A 414 7.01 -17.69 -0.98
N ALA A 415 8.23 -17.71 -0.45
CA ALA A 415 9.16 -18.82 -0.69
C ALA A 415 8.62 -20.15 -0.10
N GLN A 416 8.00 -20.10 1.06
CA GLN A 416 7.41 -21.28 1.71
C GLN A 416 6.19 -21.86 0.96
N LYS A 417 5.45 -21.01 0.24
CA LYS A 417 4.30 -21.45 -0.57
C LYS A 417 4.71 -22.30 -1.77
N MET A 418 5.96 -22.19 -2.23
CA MET A 418 6.47 -23.05 -3.29
C MET A 418 6.48 -24.51 -2.83
N HIS A 419 6.07 -25.42 -3.69
CA HIS A 419 6.00 -26.85 -3.38
C HIS A 419 7.40 -27.47 -3.17
N GLY A 420 7.48 -28.53 -2.36
CA GLY A 420 8.69 -29.33 -2.17
C GLY A 420 9.55 -28.90 -0.98
N GLU A 421 10.74 -29.50 -0.92
CA GLU A 421 11.73 -29.26 0.12
C GLU A 421 12.46 -27.93 -0.08
N TYR A 422 13.31 -27.56 0.86
CA TYR A 422 13.98 -26.26 0.92
C TYR A 422 14.67 -25.86 -0.42
N GLU A 423 15.48 -26.74 -0.98
CA GLU A 423 16.23 -26.47 -2.20
C GLU A 423 15.34 -26.38 -3.44
N GLU A 424 14.21 -27.09 -3.45
CA GLU A 424 13.27 -27.12 -4.57
C GLU A 424 12.41 -25.86 -4.66
N LYS A 425 12.28 -25.12 -3.57
CA LYS A 425 11.47 -23.89 -3.50
C LYS A 425 12.07 -22.75 -4.30
N PHE A 426 13.38 -22.59 -4.30
CA PHE A 426 14.04 -21.43 -4.91
C PHE A 426 14.01 -21.43 -6.44
N PRO A 427 14.18 -22.53 -7.16
CA PRO A 427 13.92 -22.56 -8.61
C PRO A 427 12.49 -22.11 -8.95
N GLN A 428 11.50 -22.63 -8.22
CA GLN A 428 10.10 -22.25 -8.41
C GLN A 428 9.86 -20.78 -8.08
N ALA A 429 10.43 -20.26 -6.99
CA ALA A 429 10.32 -18.85 -6.60
C ALA A 429 10.92 -17.93 -7.68
N ARG A 430 12.09 -18.27 -8.24
CA ARG A 430 12.68 -17.50 -9.35
C ARG A 430 11.79 -17.50 -10.59
N ALA A 431 11.28 -18.66 -10.97
CA ALA A 431 10.37 -18.77 -12.11
C ALA A 431 9.04 -18.04 -11.88
N PHE A 432 8.48 -18.12 -10.65
CA PHE A 432 7.30 -17.38 -10.22
C PHE A 432 7.49 -15.86 -10.34
N TYR A 433 8.60 -15.31 -9.82
CA TYR A 433 8.86 -13.87 -9.92
C TYR A 433 9.08 -13.43 -11.37
N MET A 434 9.72 -14.23 -12.22
CA MET A 434 9.77 -13.92 -13.64
C MET A 434 8.37 -13.91 -14.27
N TYR A 435 7.49 -14.83 -13.88
CA TYR A 435 6.10 -14.79 -14.34
C TYR A 435 5.41 -13.50 -13.89
N MET A 436 5.50 -13.12 -12.62
CA MET A 436 4.94 -11.87 -12.10
C MET A 436 5.46 -10.65 -12.86
N TYR A 437 6.78 -10.57 -13.09
CA TYR A 437 7.39 -9.39 -13.71
C TYR A 437 7.16 -9.29 -15.22
N ALA A 438 6.95 -10.40 -15.89
CA ALA A 438 6.52 -10.41 -17.30
C ALA A 438 5.01 -10.21 -17.47
N HIS A 439 4.17 -10.64 -16.52
CA HIS A 439 2.73 -10.40 -16.59
C HIS A 439 2.44 -8.89 -16.62
N PRO A 440 1.48 -8.41 -17.44
CA PRO A 440 1.07 -7.00 -17.40
C PRO A 440 0.68 -6.54 -16.01
N GLY A 441 0.93 -5.27 -15.71
CA GLY A 441 0.60 -4.64 -14.42
C GLY A 441 1.83 -4.20 -13.63
N LYS A 442 1.67 -3.17 -12.81
CA LYS A 442 2.72 -2.65 -11.93
C LYS A 442 2.98 -3.64 -10.79
N LYS A 443 4.12 -3.54 -10.12
CA LYS A 443 4.59 -4.55 -9.16
C LYS A 443 4.59 -3.99 -7.75
N LEU A 444 4.09 -4.79 -6.80
CA LEU A 444 4.22 -4.53 -5.37
C LEU A 444 4.75 -5.79 -4.70
N ASN A 445 5.81 -5.64 -3.92
CA ASN A 445 6.44 -6.73 -3.19
C ASN A 445 6.70 -6.31 -1.74
N PHE A 446 6.21 -7.11 -0.79
CA PHE A 446 6.40 -6.85 0.63
C PHE A 446 7.83 -7.21 1.07
N MET A 447 8.37 -6.42 1.99
CA MET A 447 9.70 -6.60 2.57
C MET A 447 9.95 -8.03 3.09
N GLY A 448 11.12 -8.58 2.75
CA GLY A 448 11.52 -9.94 3.10
C GLY A 448 11.20 -10.97 2.02
N ASN A 449 10.26 -10.71 1.12
CA ASN A 449 9.97 -11.61 0.00
C ASN A 449 11.18 -11.75 -0.93
N GLU A 450 11.89 -10.65 -1.18
CA GLU A 450 13.04 -10.58 -2.10
C GLU A 450 14.29 -11.32 -1.60
N ILE A 451 14.36 -11.61 -0.31
CA ILE A 451 15.45 -12.41 0.28
C ILE A 451 15.05 -13.87 0.51
N GLY A 452 13.83 -14.24 0.10
CA GLY A 452 13.29 -15.57 0.30
C GLY A 452 13.07 -15.93 1.77
N GLN A 453 12.62 -14.97 2.58
CA GLN A 453 12.38 -15.16 4.00
C GLN A 453 11.48 -16.37 4.25
N LEU A 454 11.83 -17.18 5.24
CA LEU A 454 11.09 -18.41 5.58
C LEU A 454 10.17 -18.23 6.78
N ARG A 455 10.50 -17.32 7.69
CA ARG A 455 9.63 -16.96 8.81
C ARG A 455 8.55 -15.98 8.34
N GLU A 456 7.30 -16.24 8.70
CA GLU A 456 6.24 -15.27 8.50
C GLU A 456 6.60 -13.93 9.14
N TRP A 457 6.11 -12.84 8.56
CA TRP A 457 6.32 -11.51 9.10
C TRP A 457 5.73 -11.38 10.51
N ASP A 458 6.45 -10.62 11.35
CA ASP A 458 6.10 -10.34 12.74
C ASP A 458 6.49 -8.87 13.01
N GLU A 459 5.53 -8.03 13.35
CA GLU A 459 5.72 -6.59 13.59
C GLU A 459 6.69 -6.28 14.74
N LYS A 460 6.92 -7.24 15.64
CA LYS A 460 7.81 -7.11 16.81
C LYS A 460 9.27 -7.41 16.49
N ARG A 461 9.56 -8.00 15.33
CA ARG A 461 10.89 -8.46 14.93
C ARG A 461 11.29 -7.86 13.59
N GLU A 462 12.60 -7.58 13.42
CA GLU A 462 13.09 -7.23 12.09
C GLU A 462 13.03 -8.40 11.11
N GLN A 463 13.20 -8.12 9.81
CA GLN A 463 13.32 -9.16 8.80
C GLN A 463 14.55 -10.02 9.07
N ASP A 464 14.53 -11.27 8.62
CA ASP A 464 15.61 -12.24 8.87
C ASP A 464 16.81 -11.98 7.95
N TRP A 465 17.39 -10.75 8.00
CA TRP A 465 18.51 -10.33 7.15
C TRP A 465 19.70 -11.30 7.19
N ASP A 466 19.89 -11.98 8.31
CA ASP A 466 20.96 -12.95 8.52
C ASP A 466 20.89 -14.16 7.59
N ILE A 467 19.74 -14.44 6.96
CA ILE A 467 19.62 -15.54 6.00
C ILE A 467 20.45 -15.32 4.76
N LEU A 468 20.81 -14.09 4.44
CA LEU A 468 21.68 -13.75 3.31
C LEU A 468 23.09 -14.33 3.42
N LYS A 469 23.51 -14.79 4.60
CA LYS A 469 24.76 -15.56 4.74
C LYS A 469 24.71 -16.96 4.11
N TYR A 470 23.52 -17.47 3.81
CA TYR A 470 23.35 -18.77 3.14
C TYR A 470 23.33 -18.58 1.61
N PRO A 471 24.17 -19.32 0.86
CA PRO A 471 24.36 -19.11 -0.58
C PRO A 471 23.06 -19.13 -1.39
N ILE A 472 22.06 -19.92 -1.02
CA ILE A 472 20.81 -20.03 -1.75
C ILE A 472 19.95 -18.76 -1.63
N HIS A 473 19.92 -18.14 -0.46
CA HIS A 473 19.22 -16.87 -0.22
C HIS A 473 19.97 -15.70 -0.84
N ASP A 474 21.29 -15.68 -0.74
CA ASP A 474 22.13 -14.67 -1.36
C ASP A 474 21.97 -14.70 -2.89
N ALA A 475 22.05 -15.87 -3.50
CA ALA A 475 21.83 -16.05 -4.93
C ALA A 475 20.41 -15.64 -5.36
N PHE A 476 19.41 -15.96 -4.54
CA PHE A 476 18.03 -15.54 -4.80
C PHE A 476 17.87 -14.03 -4.73
N HIS A 477 18.46 -13.36 -3.73
CA HIS A 477 18.44 -11.91 -3.62
C HIS A 477 19.12 -11.24 -4.82
N HIS A 478 20.30 -11.71 -5.23
CA HIS A 478 20.97 -11.22 -6.45
C HIS A 478 20.11 -11.42 -7.71
N PHE A 479 19.40 -12.54 -7.80
CA PHE A 479 18.42 -12.76 -8.86
C PHE A 479 17.31 -11.71 -8.85
N MET A 480 16.73 -11.43 -7.68
CA MET A 480 15.68 -10.40 -7.53
C MET A 480 16.17 -9.01 -7.90
N GLN A 481 17.39 -8.65 -7.50
CA GLN A 481 18.03 -7.39 -7.91
C GLN A 481 18.15 -7.30 -9.44
N LYS A 482 18.60 -8.39 -10.07
CA LYS A 482 18.74 -8.45 -11.54
C LYS A 482 17.39 -8.35 -12.25
N LEU A 483 16.37 -9.01 -11.72
CA LEU A 483 15.00 -8.97 -12.27
C LEU A 483 14.38 -7.57 -12.12
N ASN A 484 14.52 -6.95 -10.94
CA ASN A 484 14.09 -5.58 -10.70
C ASN A 484 14.76 -4.60 -11.69
N HIS A 485 16.08 -4.69 -11.81
CA HIS A 485 16.84 -3.85 -12.74
C HIS A 485 16.35 -4.01 -14.18
N LEU A 486 16.13 -5.25 -14.62
CA LEU A 486 15.62 -5.54 -15.95
C LEU A 486 14.24 -4.92 -16.17
N TYR A 487 13.33 -5.08 -15.21
CA TYR A 487 12.00 -4.48 -15.26
C TYR A 487 12.05 -2.95 -15.35
N MET A 488 12.91 -2.32 -14.56
CA MET A 488 13.07 -0.86 -14.53
C MET A 488 13.68 -0.29 -15.81
N THR A 489 14.47 -1.09 -16.53
CA THR A 489 15.25 -0.62 -17.72
C THR A 489 14.71 -1.14 -19.05
N THR A 490 13.67 -1.98 -19.05
CA THR A 490 13.14 -2.63 -20.27
C THR A 490 11.69 -2.18 -20.52
N PRO A 491 11.47 -1.18 -21.38
CA PRO A 491 10.12 -0.66 -21.66
C PRO A 491 9.11 -1.70 -22.12
N ALA A 492 9.53 -2.73 -22.85
CA ALA A 492 8.65 -3.80 -23.29
C ALA A 492 7.92 -4.50 -22.13
N LEU A 493 8.48 -4.51 -20.91
CA LEU A 493 7.88 -5.15 -19.73
C LEU A 493 6.88 -4.26 -18.99
N SER A 494 6.75 -2.96 -19.34
CA SER A 494 5.95 -2.03 -18.53
C SER A 494 5.18 -0.96 -19.31
N ALA A 495 5.67 -0.57 -20.51
CA ALA A 495 5.14 0.62 -21.20
C ALA A 495 3.71 0.45 -21.71
N LYS A 496 3.33 -0.76 -22.09
CA LYS A 496 1.99 -1.10 -22.60
C LYS A 496 1.25 -2.10 -21.72
N ASP A 497 1.41 -2.00 -20.41
CA ASP A 497 0.72 -2.90 -19.47
C ASP A 497 -0.80 -2.88 -19.66
N TYR A 498 -1.38 -1.73 -19.98
CA TYR A 498 -2.82 -1.54 -20.05
C TYR A 498 -3.37 -1.40 -21.47
N GLU A 499 -2.58 -1.80 -22.46
CA GLU A 499 -2.95 -1.85 -23.86
C GLU A 499 -2.94 -3.30 -24.36
N ASN A 500 -3.99 -3.74 -25.04
CA ASN A 500 -4.03 -5.09 -25.63
C ASN A 500 -2.81 -5.39 -26.53
N ALA A 501 -2.28 -4.38 -27.20
CA ALA A 501 -1.11 -4.51 -28.06
C ALA A 501 0.19 -4.80 -27.29
N GLY A 502 0.22 -4.69 -25.97
CA GLY A 502 1.40 -4.91 -25.13
C GLY A 502 1.60 -6.36 -24.69
N PHE A 503 0.62 -7.25 -24.95
CA PHE A 503 0.65 -8.64 -24.51
C PHE A 503 0.05 -9.56 -25.58
N HIS A 504 0.75 -10.66 -25.88
CA HIS A 504 0.26 -11.70 -26.80
C HIS A 504 0.64 -13.09 -26.28
N TRP A 505 -0.34 -13.99 -26.14
CA TRP A 505 -0.04 -15.38 -25.90
C TRP A 505 0.70 -15.97 -27.13
N LEU A 506 1.88 -16.53 -26.90
CA LEU A 506 2.58 -17.35 -27.90
C LEU A 506 2.13 -18.79 -27.79
N ASP A 507 2.02 -19.32 -26.58
CA ASP A 507 1.48 -20.65 -26.31
C ASP A 507 0.88 -20.72 -24.90
N CYS A 508 -0.39 -21.11 -24.81
CA CYS A 508 -1.13 -21.30 -23.55
C CYS A 508 -1.99 -22.57 -23.60
N HIS A 509 -1.53 -23.59 -24.35
CA HIS A 509 -2.22 -24.87 -24.57
C HIS A 509 -1.26 -26.06 -24.37
N GLN A 510 -0.41 -25.99 -23.34
CA GLN A 510 0.56 -27.03 -22.97
C GLN A 510 0.30 -27.54 -21.55
N GLU A 511 -0.96 -27.87 -21.26
CA GLU A 511 -1.43 -28.27 -19.94
C GLU A 511 -0.64 -29.48 -19.40
N GLU A 512 -0.43 -30.50 -20.23
CA GLU A 512 0.31 -31.71 -19.87
C GLU A 512 1.78 -31.46 -19.51
N ARG A 513 2.36 -30.39 -20.05
CA ARG A 513 3.77 -30.01 -19.87
C ARG A 513 3.96 -28.84 -18.91
N CYS A 514 2.88 -28.20 -18.45
CA CYS A 514 2.89 -26.99 -17.64
C CYS A 514 3.79 -25.88 -18.22
N ILE A 515 3.79 -25.74 -19.58
CA ILE A 515 4.53 -24.69 -20.28
C ILE A 515 3.60 -23.55 -20.61
N TYR A 516 4.08 -22.33 -20.41
CA TYR A 516 3.42 -21.08 -20.78
C TYR A 516 4.39 -20.21 -21.56
N ALA A 517 3.92 -19.54 -22.59
CA ALA A 517 4.74 -18.58 -23.32
C ALA A 517 3.90 -17.41 -23.79
N PHE A 518 4.38 -16.20 -23.56
CA PHE A 518 3.76 -14.98 -24.07
C PHE A 518 4.79 -13.93 -24.47
N GLU A 519 4.37 -13.02 -25.30
CA GLU A 519 5.16 -11.88 -25.74
C GLU A 519 4.76 -10.62 -24.99
N ARG A 520 5.76 -9.83 -24.62
CA ARG A 520 5.62 -8.45 -24.18
C ARG A 520 6.27 -7.51 -25.17
N THR A 521 5.64 -6.36 -25.41
CA THR A 521 6.20 -5.36 -26.34
C THR A 521 5.77 -3.94 -25.97
N ASP A 522 6.67 -2.99 -26.25
CA ASP A 522 6.37 -1.55 -26.24
C ASP A 522 6.07 -1.00 -27.65
N GLY A 523 6.10 -1.87 -28.65
CA GLY A 523 5.96 -1.55 -30.07
C GLY A 523 7.30 -1.33 -30.79
N LYS A 524 8.44 -1.37 -30.06
CA LYS A 524 9.81 -1.29 -30.62
C LYS A 524 10.60 -2.53 -30.26
N GLU A 525 10.58 -2.91 -29.00
CA GLU A 525 11.19 -4.13 -28.49
C GLU A 525 10.12 -5.21 -28.31
N ARG A 526 10.53 -6.46 -28.54
CA ARG A 526 9.69 -7.65 -28.32
C ARG A 526 10.45 -8.62 -27.43
N ILE A 527 9.77 -9.13 -26.41
CA ILE A 527 10.32 -10.10 -25.46
C ILE A 527 9.40 -11.32 -25.42
N ALA A 528 9.94 -12.50 -25.68
CA ALA A 528 9.26 -13.75 -25.38
C ALA A 528 9.61 -14.20 -23.96
N ALA A 529 8.60 -14.34 -23.12
CA ALA A 529 8.72 -14.91 -21.78
C ALA A 529 8.20 -16.35 -21.81
N VAL A 530 9.06 -17.31 -21.49
CA VAL A 530 8.79 -18.75 -21.60
C VAL A 530 9.00 -19.39 -20.24
N PHE A 531 8.04 -20.20 -19.80
CA PHE A 531 7.98 -20.79 -18.47
C PHE A 531 7.78 -22.30 -18.57
N ASN A 532 8.54 -23.07 -17.82
CA ASN A 532 8.30 -24.47 -17.50
C ASN A 532 8.08 -24.60 -15.99
N PHE A 533 6.84 -24.82 -15.57
CA PHE A 533 6.48 -24.98 -14.17
C PHE A 533 6.33 -26.44 -13.74
N SER A 534 6.70 -27.41 -14.61
CA SER A 534 6.77 -28.81 -14.23
C SER A 534 8.09 -29.14 -13.53
N ASP A 535 8.13 -30.27 -12.87
CA ASP A 535 9.31 -30.86 -12.23
C ASP A 535 10.22 -31.64 -13.21
N GLU A 536 9.93 -31.58 -14.51
CA GLU A 536 10.67 -32.28 -15.55
C GLU A 536 11.31 -31.30 -16.54
N ASP A 537 12.51 -31.66 -17.05
CA ASP A 537 13.13 -30.99 -18.18
C ASP A 537 12.30 -31.19 -19.44
N GLN A 538 11.98 -30.13 -20.14
CA GLN A 538 11.23 -30.15 -21.39
C GLN A 538 12.19 -29.95 -22.56
N LYS A 539 12.52 -31.03 -23.26
CA LYS A 539 13.42 -31.00 -24.41
C LYS A 539 12.66 -30.81 -25.71
N GLY A 540 13.26 -30.05 -26.62
CA GLY A 540 12.75 -29.89 -27.99
C GLY A 540 11.38 -29.20 -28.03
N TYR A 541 11.09 -28.31 -27.08
CA TYR A 541 9.86 -27.51 -27.12
C TYR A 541 9.89 -26.54 -28.28
N GLU A 542 8.89 -26.61 -29.16
CA GLU A 542 8.76 -25.73 -30.31
C GLU A 542 7.94 -24.50 -29.93
N LEU A 543 8.62 -23.38 -29.61
CA LEU A 543 7.98 -22.10 -29.37
C LEU A 543 7.54 -21.44 -30.67
N PRO A 544 6.23 -21.19 -30.91
CA PRO A 544 5.79 -20.42 -32.06
C PRO A 544 6.18 -18.95 -31.90
N VAL A 545 6.94 -18.38 -32.83
CA VAL A 545 7.35 -16.98 -32.85
C VAL A 545 7.32 -16.48 -34.29
N GLU A 546 6.21 -15.87 -34.67
CA GLU A 546 6.02 -15.30 -35.98
C GLU A 546 6.93 -14.07 -36.21
N ASP A 547 7.33 -13.84 -37.44
CA ASP A 547 8.14 -12.68 -37.86
C ASP A 547 9.44 -12.49 -37.07
N ALA A 548 10.05 -13.59 -36.61
CA ALA A 548 11.32 -13.59 -35.91
C ALA A 548 12.39 -14.36 -36.66
N LYS A 549 13.64 -13.91 -36.59
CA LYS A 549 14.83 -14.60 -37.14
C LYS A 549 15.61 -15.33 -36.06
N GLU A 550 15.69 -14.73 -34.88
CA GLU A 550 16.54 -15.21 -33.80
C GLU A 550 15.97 -14.77 -32.46
N LEU A 551 16.13 -15.60 -31.44
CA LEU A 551 15.92 -15.29 -30.03
C LEU A 551 17.27 -15.19 -29.32
N GLU A 552 17.46 -14.18 -28.48
CA GLU A 552 18.64 -14.05 -27.63
C GLU A 552 18.22 -13.98 -26.15
N VAL A 553 18.85 -14.82 -25.29
CA VAL A 553 18.55 -14.88 -23.87
C VAL A 553 18.91 -13.55 -23.17
N ILE A 554 17.94 -12.94 -22.49
CA ILE A 554 18.11 -11.74 -21.65
C ILE A 554 18.33 -12.13 -20.20
N LEU A 555 17.47 -13.03 -19.67
CA LEU A 555 17.50 -13.52 -18.30
C LEU A 555 16.96 -14.95 -18.25
N ALA A 556 17.62 -15.80 -17.48
CA ALA A 556 17.17 -17.16 -17.22
C ALA A 556 17.20 -17.44 -15.70
N SER A 557 16.11 -17.99 -15.17
CA SER A 557 15.98 -18.27 -13.74
C SER A 557 16.86 -19.42 -13.26
N ASP A 558 17.27 -20.31 -14.15
CA ASP A 558 18.11 -21.48 -13.90
C ASP A 558 19.60 -21.26 -14.27
N ASP A 559 20.01 -20.00 -14.48
CA ASP A 559 21.43 -19.65 -14.65
C ASP A 559 22.24 -19.95 -13.39
N GLU A 560 23.43 -20.53 -13.54
CA GLU A 560 24.31 -20.89 -12.42
C GLU A 560 24.70 -19.70 -11.55
N THR A 561 24.69 -18.47 -12.08
CA THR A 561 24.96 -17.24 -11.30
C THR A 561 23.90 -16.98 -10.22
N PHE A 562 22.72 -17.56 -10.37
CA PHE A 562 21.62 -17.46 -9.42
C PHE A 562 21.34 -18.77 -8.68
N GLY A 563 22.31 -19.69 -8.68
CA GLY A 563 22.15 -21.01 -8.05
C GLY A 563 21.35 -21.99 -8.91
N GLY A 564 21.24 -21.74 -10.21
CA GLY A 564 20.67 -22.66 -11.19
C GLY A 564 21.67 -23.71 -11.68
N CYS A 565 21.28 -24.47 -12.70
CA CYS A 565 22.06 -25.61 -13.20
C CYS A 565 22.64 -25.42 -14.59
N LYS A 566 22.39 -24.28 -15.25
CA LYS A 566 22.83 -24.00 -16.64
C LYS A 566 23.68 -22.75 -16.75
N LYS A 567 24.54 -22.74 -17.78
CA LYS A 567 25.27 -21.55 -18.23
C LYS A 567 24.58 -20.92 -19.42
N TYR A 568 24.18 -19.69 -19.27
CA TYR A 568 23.60 -18.87 -20.34
C TYR A 568 24.60 -17.80 -20.81
N THR A 569 25.66 -18.20 -21.52
CA THR A 569 26.56 -17.25 -22.16
C THR A 569 26.00 -16.88 -23.55
N LYS A 570 25.33 -15.70 -23.65
CA LYS A 570 24.80 -15.13 -24.91
C LYS A 570 24.21 -16.18 -25.88
N LYS A 571 23.35 -17.03 -25.34
CA LYS A 571 22.76 -18.12 -26.10
C LYS A 571 21.73 -17.56 -27.07
N LYS A 572 22.02 -17.73 -28.37
CA LYS A 572 21.12 -17.39 -29.46
C LYS A 572 20.44 -18.65 -29.94
N VAL A 573 19.16 -18.55 -30.27
CA VAL A 573 18.35 -19.63 -30.83
C VAL A 573 17.78 -19.16 -32.15
N LYS A 574 18.10 -19.88 -33.22
CA LYS A 574 17.58 -19.56 -34.55
C LYS A 574 16.10 -19.92 -34.65
N VAL A 575 15.32 -19.04 -35.26
CA VAL A 575 13.94 -19.31 -35.61
C VAL A 575 13.90 -19.87 -37.03
N THR A 576 13.21 -20.99 -37.24
CA THR A 576 13.02 -21.64 -38.53
C THR A 576 11.55 -21.94 -38.72
N ASP A 577 10.98 -21.54 -39.86
CA ASP A 577 9.56 -21.71 -40.17
C ASP A 577 8.60 -21.19 -39.06
N GLY A 578 8.96 -20.04 -38.48
CA GLY A 578 8.16 -19.40 -37.40
C GLY A 578 8.25 -20.09 -36.06
N LYS A 579 9.23 -20.98 -35.82
CA LYS A 579 9.41 -21.71 -34.56
C LYS A 579 10.85 -21.65 -34.06
N ALA A 580 11.00 -21.54 -32.76
CA ALA A 580 12.26 -21.73 -32.04
C ALA A 580 12.21 -23.03 -31.24
N VAL A 581 13.25 -23.86 -31.35
CA VAL A 581 13.36 -25.12 -30.58
C VAL A 581 14.13 -24.86 -29.30
N LEU A 582 13.49 -25.07 -28.15
CA LEU A 582 14.01 -24.75 -26.83
C LEU A 582 14.12 -26.00 -25.95
N ASP A 583 15.15 -26.03 -25.12
CA ASP A 583 15.28 -26.97 -24.02
C ASP A 583 15.11 -26.20 -22.70
N LEU A 584 14.02 -26.46 -21.98
CA LEU A 584 13.64 -25.79 -20.75
C LEU A 584 13.92 -26.70 -19.55
N SER A 585 14.64 -26.20 -18.55
CA SER A 585 14.84 -26.93 -17.28
C SER A 585 13.55 -27.03 -16.50
N ALA A 586 13.46 -28.01 -15.62
CA ALA A 586 12.42 -28.08 -14.60
C ALA A 586 12.36 -26.77 -13.79
N TYR A 587 11.18 -26.30 -13.45
CA TYR A 587 10.94 -25.08 -12.66
C TYR A 587 11.72 -23.85 -13.16
N SER A 588 11.73 -23.62 -14.47
CA SER A 588 12.49 -22.52 -15.05
C SER A 588 11.65 -21.51 -15.82
N ALA A 589 12.21 -20.32 -15.95
CA ALA A 589 11.70 -19.25 -16.78
C ALA A 589 12.86 -18.61 -17.56
N VAL A 590 12.61 -18.25 -18.82
CA VAL A 590 13.60 -17.58 -19.66
C VAL A 590 12.94 -16.43 -20.42
N TYR A 591 13.55 -15.24 -20.37
CA TYR A 591 13.20 -14.13 -21.23
C TYR A 591 14.15 -14.09 -22.42
N TYR A 592 13.58 -13.94 -23.60
CA TYR A 592 14.32 -13.80 -24.87
C TYR A 592 13.96 -12.46 -25.52
N SER A 593 14.95 -11.71 -25.99
CA SER A 593 14.69 -10.67 -26.99
C SER A 593 14.41 -11.33 -28.34
N ILE A 594 13.45 -10.80 -29.08
CA ILE A 594 13.04 -11.28 -30.38
C ILE A 594 13.63 -10.35 -31.44
N ALA A 595 14.57 -10.89 -32.27
CA ALA A 595 15.09 -10.16 -33.41
C ALA A 595 14.25 -10.47 -34.67
N VAL A 596 13.77 -9.42 -35.34
CA VAL A 596 12.94 -9.47 -36.54
C VAL A 596 13.80 -9.52 -37.81
#